data_58ba3d239c0314e295264bc2fe0aa022
#
_entry.id   58ba3d239c0314e295264bc2fe0aa022
#
_cell.length_a   1.000
_cell.length_b   1.000
_cell.length_c   1.000
_cell.angle_alpha   90.00
_cell.angle_beta   90.00
_cell.angle_gamma   90.00
#
_symmetry.space_group_name_H-M   'P 1'
#
loop_
_entity.id
_entity.type
_entity.pdbx_description
1 polymer ?
#
loop_
_entity_poly.entity_id
_entity_poly.type
_entity_poly.pdbx_seq_one_letter_code
_entity_poly.pdbx_strand_id
1 'polypeptide(L)'
;MKQQGLRPIWKRKFVHTTNSNHNLPVAENLLNRQFNPEAINQSWVADITYIRTRSGWVYLAAVMDLFSRKIVGWAMAPHMRAELVTSAMQLAIAQRRPEPGLIAHSDRGSQYAGAAYQALLTRNGMRCSMSRKGNCWDNAVMERFFLNLKMERTWRKDYANHGEAVKDITDYIVRFYNEGRLHSTLGYVPPNQYERQAA
;
A
#
# COMPACT_ATOMS: atom_id res chain seq x y z
N MET A 1 -20.63 -18.75 -16.31
CA MET A 1 -19.62 -19.22 -15.35
C MET A 1 -19.73 -20.72 -15.07
N LYS A 2 -20.85 -21.28 -14.62
CA LYS A 2 -20.96 -22.76 -14.40
C LYS A 2 -20.77 -23.58 -15.69
N GLN A 3 -21.33 -23.14 -16.82
CA GLN A 3 -21.19 -23.82 -18.12
C GLN A 3 -19.78 -23.81 -18.71
N GLN A 4 -18.90 -22.89 -18.27
CA GLN A 4 -17.52 -22.74 -18.74
C GLN A 4 -16.51 -23.28 -17.74
N GLY A 5 -16.94 -23.96 -16.67
CA GLY A 5 -16.05 -24.47 -15.63
C GLY A 5 -15.29 -23.41 -14.82
N LEU A 6 -15.63 -22.13 -14.99
CA LEU A 6 -14.97 -21.03 -14.30
C LEU A 6 -15.39 -20.96 -12.84
N ARG A 7 -14.39 -20.95 -11.94
CA ARG A 7 -14.59 -20.78 -10.51
C ARG A 7 -13.86 -19.51 -10.03
N PRO A 8 -14.49 -18.70 -9.14
CA PRO A 8 -13.81 -17.57 -8.56
C PRO A 8 -12.65 -18.02 -7.67
N ILE A 9 -11.50 -17.38 -7.81
CA ILE A 9 -10.32 -17.60 -6.96
C ILE A 9 -10.48 -16.74 -5.69
N TRP A 10 -11.40 -17.15 -4.81
CA TRP A 10 -11.64 -16.47 -3.56
C TRP A 10 -11.18 -17.32 -2.38
N LYS A 11 -10.09 -16.92 -1.71
CA LYS A 11 -9.63 -17.55 -0.46
C LYS A 11 -9.99 -16.69 0.73
N ARG A 12 -10.96 -17.11 1.52
CA ARG A 12 -11.24 -16.54 2.85
C ARG A 12 -10.21 -17.08 3.85
N LYS A 13 -9.12 -16.38 4.08
CA LYS A 13 -8.32 -16.50 5.32
C LYS A 13 -7.76 -15.14 5.65
N PHE A 14 -8.24 -14.57 6.75
CA PHE A 14 -7.66 -13.39 7.38
C PHE A 14 -6.51 -13.84 8.27
N VAL A 15 -5.33 -13.26 8.04
CA VAL A 15 -4.23 -13.27 9.01
C VAL A 15 -4.09 -11.83 9.48
N HIS A 16 -4.16 -11.60 10.78
CA HIS A 16 -3.90 -10.28 11.36
C HIS A 16 -2.41 -9.96 11.19
N THR A 17 -2.11 -8.96 10.38
CA THR A 17 -0.75 -8.47 10.13
C THR A 17 -0.39 -7.28 11.02
N THR A 18 -1.39 -6.67 11.67
CA THR A 18 -1.23 -5.44 12.45
C THR A 18 -1.31 -5.74 13.93
N ASN A 19 -0.25 -5.42 14.67
CA ASN A 19 -0.30 -5.34 16.12
C ASN A 19 -0.71 -3.91 16.52
N SER A 20 -2.01 -3.69 16.70
CA SER A 20 -2.57 -2.42 17.18
C SER A 20 -2.62 -2.31 18.70
N ASN A 21 -2.17 -3.34 19.44
CA ASN A 21 -2.21 -3.41 20.90
C ASN A 21 -0.84 -3.02 21.46
N HIS A 22 -0.49 -1.75 21.34
CA HIS A 22 0.76 -1.17 21.83
C HIS A 22 0.49 0.16 22.55
N ASN A 23 1.44 0.62 23.37
CA ASN A 23 1.36 1.87 24.14
C ASN A 23 2.01 3.08 23.42
N LEU A 24 2.30 2.96 22.12
CA LEU A 24 2.86 4.06 21.33
C LEU A 24 1.78 5.11 21.03
N PRO A 25 2.15 6.40 20.89
CA PRO A 25 1.22 7.45 20.50
C PRO A 25 0.50 7.14 19.18
N VAL A 26 -0.79 7.38 19.14
CA VAL A 26 -1.63 7.18 17.95
C VAL A 26 -2.06 8.54 17.44
N ALA A 27 -1.77 8.84 16.17
CA ALA A 27 -2.18 10.08 15.54
C ALA A 27 -3.69 10.13 15.27
N GLU A 28 -4.24 11.33 15.18
CA GLU A 28 -5.63 11.56 14.80
C GLU A 28 -5.89 11.11 13.35
N ASN A 29 -7.13 10.69 13.06
CA ASN A 29 -7.55 10.37 11.70
C ASN A 29 -7.86 11.65 10.91
N LEU A 30 -6.84 12.23 10.29
CA LEU A 30 -6.97 13.43 9.45
C LEU A 30 -7.58 13.12 8.09
N LEU A 31 -7.34 11.92 7.55
CA LEU A 31 -7.86 11.51 6.23
C LEU A 31 -9.39 11.39 6.23
N ASN A 32 -9.97 10.91 7.33
CA ASN A 32 -11.42 10.79 7.56
C ASN A 32 -12.20 10.24 6.33
N ARG A 33 -11.63 9.23 5.65
CA ARG A 33 -12.19 8.60 4.43
C ARG A 33 -12.32 9.52 3.21
N GLN A 34 -11.65 10.65 3.20
CA GLN A 34 -11.57 11.51 2.01
C GLN A 34 -10.57 10.89 1.02
N PHE A 35 -11.01 9.85 0.33
CA PHE A 35 -10.14 9.07 -0.56
C PHE A 35 -9.95 9.68 -1.96
N ASN A 36 -10.55 10.80 -2.26
CA ASN A 36 -10.45 11.45 -3.57
C ASN A 36 -9.93 12.89 -3.41
N PRO A 37 -8.62 13.07 -3.13
CA PRO A 37 -8.01 14.40 -3.11
C PRO A 37 -8.05 15.02 -4.50
N GLU A 38 -7.94 16.36 -4.58
CA GLU A 38 -8.06 17.12 -5.83
C GLU A 38 -6.77 17.12 -6.66
N ALA A 39 -5.62 16.84 -6.03
CA ALA A 39 -4.32 16.86 -6.70
C ALA A 39 -3.38 15.76 -6.18
N ILE A 40 -2.32 15.50 -6.94
CA ILE A 40 -1.23 14.59 -6.56
C ILE A 40 -0.57 15.08 -5.27
N ASN A 41 -0.03 14.15 -4.50
CA ASN A 41 0.76 14.42 -3.28
C ASN A 41 0.03 15.19 -2.17
N GLN A 42 -1.32 15.19 -2.16
CA GLN A 42 -2.09 15.72 -1.02
C GLN A 42 -2.28 14.69 0.07
N SER A 43 -2.54 13.44 -0.30
CA SER A 43 -2.79 12.36 0.65
C SER A 43 -2.24 11.04 0.13
N TRP A 44 -1.36 10.43 0.91
CA TRP A 44 -0.86 9.08 0.67
C TRP A 44 -1.41 8.12 1.72
N VAL A 45 -1.67 6.89 1.31
CA VAL A 45 -2.03 5.79 2.21
C VAL A 45 -0.98 4.70 2.16
N ALA A 46 -0.67 4.12 3.31
CA ALA A 46 0.33 3.08 3.45
C ALA A 46 -0.22 1.89 4.23
N ASP A 47 0.24 0.69 3.86
CA ASP A 47 -0.14 -0.54 4.54
C ASP A 47 0.85 -1.66 4.23
N ILE A 48 0.77 -2.76 4.98
CA ILE A 48 1.62 -3.95 4.84
C ILE A 48 0.76 -5.15 4.45
N THR A 49 1.25 -5.96 3.51
CA THR A 49 0.71 -7.29 3.26
C THR A 49 1.81 -8.33 3.27
N TYR A 50 1.43 -9.60 3.24
CA TYR A 50 2.37 -10.72 3.21
C TYR A 50 2.11 -11.63 2.01
N ILE A 51 3.18 -12.19 1.48
CA ILE A 51 3.22 -13.09 0.34
C ILE A 51 3.93 -14.37 0.75
N ARG A 52 3.36 -15.51 0.42
CA ARG A 52 3.97 -16.81 0.69
C ARG A 52 4.96 -17.16 -0.40
N THR A 53 6.13 -17.65 0.00
CA THR A 53 7.10 -18.36 -0.84
C THR A 53 7.43 -19.73 -0.24
N ARG A 54 8.11 -20.59 -0.98
CA ARG A 54 8.57 -21.87 -0.43
C ARG A 54 9.65 -21.68 0.65
N SER A 55 10.42 -20.59 0.60
CA SER A 55 11.44 -20.24 1.59
C SER A 55 10.94 -19.36 2.74
N GLY A 56 9.62 -19.19 2.91
CA GLY A 56 9.01 -18.43 3.99
C GLY A 56 8.16 -17.25 3.52
N TRP A 57 7.89 -16.32 4.43
CA TRP A 57 7.06 -15.15 4.14
C TRP A 57 7.89 -13.98 3.64
N VAL A 58 7.37 -13.25 2.66
CA VAL A 58 7.83 -11.92 2.27
C VAL A 58 6.75 -10.93 2.64
N TYR A 59 7.13 -9.85 3.30
CA TYR A 59 6.26 -8.75 3.64
C TYR A 59 6.48 -7.61 2.65
N LEU A 60 5.38 -7.06 2.14
CA LEU A 60 5.36 -5.90 1.25
C LEU A 60 4.73 -4.73 1.99
N ALA A 61 5.49 -3.66 2.24
CA ALA A 61 4.94 -2.35 2.54
C ALA A 61 4.77 -1.57 1.23
N ALA A 62 3.64 -0.89 1.06
CA ALA A 62 3.36 -0.07 -0.11
C ALA A 62 2.77 1.27 0.31
N VAL A 63 3.06 2.31 -0.47
CA VAL A 63 2.56 3.67 -0.33
C VAL A 63 1.85 4.05 -1.62
N MET A 64 0.61 4.50 -1.53
CA MET A 64 -0.24 4.88 -2.66
C MET A 64 -0.62 6.35 -2.58
N ASP A 65 -0.50 7.06 -3.68
CA ASP A 65 -1.11 8.38 -3.86
C ASP A 65 -2.61 8.22 -4.13
N LEU A 66 -3.43 8.82 -3.28
CA LEU A 66 -4.89 8.69 -3.38
C LEU A 66 -5.49 9.40 -4.59
N PHE A 67 -4.86 10.42 -5.14
CA PHE A 67 -5.33 11.09 -6.34
C PHE A 67 -5.36 10.16 -7.54
N SER A 68 -4.23 9.53 -7.82
CA SER A 68 -4.03 8.70 -9.00
C SER A 68 -4.14 7.20 -8.75
N ARG A 69 -4.28 6.77 -7.49
CA ARG A 69 -4.15 5.35 -7.09
C ARG A 69 -2.78 4.75 -7.39
N LYS A 70 -1.81 5.56 -7.77
CA LYS A 70 -0.46 5.13 -8.10
C LYS A 70 0.30 4.64 -6.87
N ILE A 71 0.96 3.51 -6.98
CA ILE A 71 1.93 3.08 -5.98
C ILE A 71 3.20 3.91 -6.19
N VAL A 72 3.50 4.76 -5.23
CA VAL A 72 4.60 5.73 -5.29
C VAL A 72 5.81 5.29 -4.47
N GLY A 73 5.65 4.29 -3.61
CA GLY A 73 6.75 3.70 -2.86
C GLY A 73 6.42 2.29 -2.39
N TRP A 74 7.42 1.42 -2.34
CA TRP A 74 7.28 0.07 -1.81
C TRP A 74 8.61 -0.45 -1.30
N ALA A 75 8.53 -1.41 -0.37
CA ALA A 75 9.67 -2.19 0.09
C ALA A 75 9.24 -3.61 0.44
N MET A 76 10.15 -4.56 0.31
CA MET A 76 9.90 -5.95 0.64
C MET A 76 11.02 -6.51 1.53
N ALA A 77 10.64 -7.28 2.56
CA ALA A 77 11.59 -7.91 3.49
C ALA A 77 11.03 -9.24 4.03
N PRO A 78 11.87 -10.12 4.58
CA PRO A 78 11.42 -11.34 5.25
C PRO A 78 10.82 -11.09 6.65
N HIS A 79 10.69 -9.83 7.05
CA HIS A 79 10.17 -9.42 8.37
C HIS A 79 9.34 -8.13 8.28
N MET A 80 8.46 -7.88 9.28
CA MET A 80 7.62 -6.68 9.40
C MET A 80 8.18 -5.67 10.43
N ARG A 81 9.47 -5.39 10.42
CA ARG A 81 10.05 -4.38 11.31
C ARG A 81 9.77 -2.97 10.78
N ALA A 82 10.02 -1.95 11.62
CA ALA A 82 9.80 -0.54 11.26
C ALA A 82 10.59 -0.10 10.02
N GLU A 83 11.75 -0.71 9.77
CA GLU A 83 12.59 -0.44 8.60
C GLU A 83 11.86 -0.71 7.28
N LEU A 84 10.95 -1.69 7.25
CA LEU A 84 10.17 -2.01 6.07
C LEU A 84 9.29 -0.84 5.61
N VAL A 85 8.49 -0.29 6.54
CA VAL A 85 7.59 0.84 6.25
C VAL A 85 8.36 2.13 6.00
N THR A 86 9.47 2.32 6.72
CA THR A 86 10.35 3.47 6.55
C THR A 86 10.99 3.47 5.16
N SER A 87 11.47 2.32 4.68
CA SER A 87 12.07 2.18 3.35
C SER A 87 11.04 2.43 2.24
N ALA A 88 9.80 1.92 2.39
CA ALA A 88 8.74 2.18 1.43
C ALA A 88 8.39 3.68 1.35
N MET A 89 8.30 4.36 2.50
CA MET A 89 8.03 5.80 2.56
C MET A 89 9.20 6.62 2.02
N GLN A 90 10.45 6.25 2.31
CA GLN A 90 11.63 6.92 1.76
C GLN A 90 11.68 6.83 0.24
N LEU A 91 11.35 5.67 -0.35
CA LEU A 91 11.24 5.54 -1.81
C LEU A 91 10.17 6.46 -2.38
N ALA A 92 9.00 6.54 -1.74
CA ALA A 92 7.92 7.44 -2.15
C ALA A 92 8.36 8.91 -2.12
N ILE A 93 8.98 9.34 -1.03
CA ILE A 93 9.50 10.72 -0.86
C ILE A 93 10.55 11.04 -1.93
N ALA A 94 11.50 10.13 -2.17
CA ALA A 94 12.57 10.32 -3.15
C ALA A 94 12.02 10.47 -4.59
N GLN A 95 10.99 9.68 -4.93
CA GLN A 95 10.38 9.72 -6.26
C GLN A 95 9.47 10.95 -6.46
N ARG A 96 8.75 11.37 -5.43
CA ARG A 96 7.66 12.36 -5.55
C ARG A 96 8.02 13.74 -5.06
N ARG A 97 8.98 13.85 -4.12
CA ARG A 97 9.41 15.10 -3.48
C ARG A 97 8.22 15.98 -3.09
N PRO A 98 7.30 15.47 -2.26
CA PRO A 98 6.07 16.18 -1.96
C PRO A 98 6.35 17.46 -1.19
N GLU A 99 5.51 18.49 -1.41
CA GLU A 99 5.50 19.70 -0.61
C GLU A 99 5.07 19.40 0.83
N PRO A 100 5.51 20.21 1.82
CA PRO A 100 5.05 20.11 3.20
C PRO A 100 3.51 20.15 3.30
N GLY A 101 2.96 19.40 4.26
CA GLY A 101 1.52 19.35 4.50
C GLY A 101 0.82 18.11 3.98
N LEU A 102 1.49 17.26 3.18
CA LEU A 102 0.96 15.97 2.72
C LEU A 102 0.47 15.13 3.90
N ILE A 103 -0.72 14.55 3.80
CA ILE A 103 -1.27 13.62 4.79
C ILE A 103 -0.76 12.21 4.48
N ALA A 104 0.04 11.64 5.40
CA ALA A 104 0.48 10.25 5.36
C ALA A 104 -0.41 9.41 6.27
N HIS A 105 -1.34 8.64 5.69
CA HIS A 105 -2.29 7.83 6.42
C HIS A 105 -1.88 6.35 6.45
N SER A 106 -2.06 5.71 7.61
CA SER A 106 -1.82 4.29 7.80
C SER A 106 -2.79 3.66 8.81
N ASP A 107 -2.69 2.35 9.00
CA ASP A 107 -3.30 1.72 10.16
C ASP A 107 -2.55 2.09 11.46
N ARG A 108 -3.01 1.55 12.60
CA ARG A 108 -2.39 1.77 13.93
C ARG A 108 -1.28 0.75 14.23
N GLY A 109 -0.64 0.15 13.24
CA GLY A 109 0.44 -0.79 13.49
C GLY A 109 1.62 -0.13 14.21
N SER A 110 2.27 -0.88 15.11
CA SER A 110 3.44 -0.40 15.85
C SER A 110 4.58 0.08 14.92
N GLN A 111 4.64 -0.44 13.71
CA GLN A 111 5.60 -0.02 12.69
C GLN A 111 5.42 1.45 12.29
N TYR A 112 4.16 1.89 12.14
CA TYR A 112 3.80 3.26 11.78
C TYR A 112 3.81 4.21 12.98
N ALA A 113 3.46 3.72 14.19
CA ALA A 113 3.50 4.50 15.42
C ALA A 113 4.93 4.67 15.97
N GLY A 114 5.90 3.91 15.47
CA GLY A 114 7.28 3.91 15.94
C GLY A 114 8.02 5.21 15.63
N ALA A 115 8.94 5.61 16.54
CA ALA A 115 9.67 6.88 16.48
C ALA A 115 10.41 7.10 15.16
N ALA A 116 11.00 6.06 14.56
CA ALA A 116 11.74 6.18 13.31
C ALA A 116 10.85 6.62 12.13
N TYR A 117 9.64 6.03 12.01
CA TYR A 117 8.68 6.39 10.98
C TYR A 117 8.11 7.80 11.22
N GLN A 118 7.74 8.13 12.47
CA GLN A 118 7.26 9.46 12.84
C GLN A 118 8.31 10.55 12.58
N ALA A 119 9.57 10.30 12.93
CA ALA A 119 10.67 11.23 12.64
C ALA A 119 10.89 11.43 11.13
N LEU A 120 10.70 10.38 10.31
CA LEU A 120 10.76 10.50 8.85
C LEU A 120 9.67 11.43 8.32
N LEU A 121 8.43 11.25 8.76
CA LEU A 121 7.31 12.11 8.35
C LEU A 121 7.56 13.57 8.75
N THR A 122 7.93 13.80 10.01
CA THR A 122 8.18 15.16 10.55
C THR A 122 9.28 15.88 9.79
N ARG A 123 10.41 15.21 9.50
CA ARG A 123 11.53 15.81 8.74
C ARG A 123 11.15 16.22 7.31
N ASN A 124 10.11 15.58 6.74
CA ASN A 124 9.62 15.91 5.41
C ASN A 124 8.34 16.76 5.44
N GLY A 125 8.00 17.37 6.58
CA GLY A 125 6.83 18.23 6.73
C GLY A 125 5.49 17.51 6.51
N MET A 126 5.46 16.18 6.62
CA MET A 126 4.26 15.37 6.40
C MET A 126 3.41 15.28 7.67
N ARG A 127 2.10 15.25 7.51
CA ARG A 127 1.13 15.12 8.61
C ARG A 127 0.76 13.66 8.79
N CYS A 128 1.07 13.08 9.95
CA CYS A 128 0.68 11.71 10.27
C CYS A 128 -0.83 11.62 10.49
N SER A 129 -1.44 10.59 9.94
CA SER A 129 -2.85 10.24 10.13
C SER A 129 -2.98 8.73 10.33
N MET A 130 -3.81 8.31 11.28
CA MET A 130 -4.00 6.87 11.56
C MET A 130 -5.47 6.50 11.59
N SER A 131 -5.79 5.28 11.12
CA SER A 131 -7.14 4.70 11.14
C SER A 131 -7.71 4.66 12.56
N ARG A 132 -9.02 4.72 12.72
CA ARG A 132 -9.71 4.51 14.00
C ARG A 132 -9.58 3.05 14.45
N LYS A 133 -9.58 2.81 15.76
CA LYS A 133 -9.46 1.45 16.32
C LYS A 133 -10.58 0.54 15.81
N GLY A 134 -10.21 -0.61 15.24
CA GLY A 134 -11.15 -1.61 14.73
C GLY A 134 -11.93 -1.20 13.48
N ASN A 135 -11.51 -0.12 12.80
CA ASN A 135 -12.19 0.38 11.61
C ASN A 135 -11.38 0.12 10.33
N CYS A 136 -11.61 -1.04 9.71
CA CYS A 136 -10.95 -1.43 8.46
C CYS A 136 -11.30 -0.50 7.27
N TRP A 137 -12.46 0.17 7.29
CA TRP A 137 -12.87 1.07 6.21
C TRP A 137 -11.97 2.30 6.05
N ASP A 138 -11.21 2.66 7.09
CA ASP A 138 -10.34 3.83 7.04
C ASP A 138 -9.12 3.62 6.14
N ASN A 139 -8.78 2.36 5.77
CA ASN A 139 -7.70 2.03 4.81
C ASN A 139 -8.16 1.14 3.63
N ALA A 140 -9.45 1.20 3.29
CA ALA A 140 -10.09 0.34 2.30
C ALA A 140 -9.43 0.37 0.90
N VAL A 141 -8.81 1.50 0.53
CA VAL A 141 -8.14 1.66 -0.77
C VAL A 141 -6.89 0.77 -0.86
N MET A 142 -6.08 0.70 0.21
CA MET A 142 -4.92 -0.19 0.28
C MET A 142 -5.33 -1.67 0.35
N GLU A 143 -6.38 -1.98 1.13
CA GLU A 143 -6.93 -3.35 1.16
C GLU A 143 -7.36 -3.81 -0.24
N ARG A 144 -7.97 -2.92 -1.03
CA ARG A 144 -8.35 -3.20 -2.41
C ARG A 144 -7.14 -3.44 -3.30
N PHE A 145 -6.09 -2.63 -3.18
CA PHE A 145 -4.83 -2.83 -3.91
C PHE A 145 -4.23 -4.20 -3.60
N PHE A 146 -4.10 -4.56 -2.33
CA PHE A 146 -3.54 -5.85 -1.94
C PHE A 146 -4.40 -7.04 -2.38
N LEU A 147 -5.72 -6.90 -2.35
CA LEU A 147 -6.60 -7.93 -2.88
C LEU A 147 -6.37 -8.12 -4.38
N ASN A 148 -6.27 -7.03 -5.16
CA ASN A 148 -6.00 -7.09 -6.59
C ASN A 148 -4.63 -7.75 -6.87
N LEU A 149 -3.56 -7.33 -6.18
CA LEU A 149 -2.24 -7.96 -6.28
C LEU A 149 -2.31 -9.46 -6.01
N LYS A 150 -3.05 -9.87 -4.97
CA LYS A 150 -3.19 -11.28 -4.62
C LYS A 150 -3.96 -12.06 -5.67
N MET A 151 -5.07 -11.57 -6.14
CA MET A 151 -5.93 -12.23 -7.14
C MET A 151 -5.29 -12.27 -8.53
N GLU A 152 -4.67 -11.18 -8.93
CA GLU A 152 -4.14 -11.00 -10.29
C GLU A 152 -2.76 -11.65 -10.44
N ARG A 153 -1.97 -11.76 -9.35
CA ARG A 153 -0.59 -12.21 -9.41
C ARG A 153 -0.24 -13.31 -8.37
N THR A 154 -0.22 -13.00 -7.07
CA THR A 154 0.47 -13.86 -6.10
C THR A 154 -0.25 -15.17 -5.77
N TRP A 155 -1.58 -15.23 -5.86
CA TRP A 155 -2.32 -16.50 -5.66
C TRP A 155 -2.24 -17.45 -6.84
N ARG A 156 -1.72 -16.97 -7.97
CA ARG A 156 -1.55 -17.78 -9.20
C ARG A 156 -0.12 -18.28 -9.36
N LYS A 157 0.77 -17.92 -8.44
CA LYS A 157 2.19 -18.28 -8.48
C LYS A 157 2.63 -18.99 -7.21
N ASP A 158 3.55 -19.92 -7.37
CA ASP A 158 4.24 -20.62 -6.30
C ASP A 158 5.72 -20.24 -6.33
N TYR A 159 6.05 -19.15 -5.65
CA TYR A 159 7.40 -18.57 -5.65
C TYR A 159 8.39 -19.51 -4.94
N ALA A 160 9.48 -19.85 -5.61
CA ALA A 160 10.52 -20.72 -5.04
C ALA A 160 11.26 -20.03 -3.87
N ASN A 161 11.48 -18.71 -3.97
CA ASN A 161 12.22 -17.95 -2.96
C ASN A 161 11.77 -16.47 -2.92
N HIS A 162 12.35 -15.73 -1.96
CA HIS A 162 12.07 -14.30 -1.77
C HIS A 162 12.44 -13.46 -3.00
N GLY A 163 13.59 -13.74 -3.64
CA GLY A 163 14.07 -12.99 -4.81
C GLY A 163 13.12 -13.06 -5.99
N GLU A 164 12.56 -14.23 -6.26
CA GLU A 164 11.54 -14.42 -7.30
C GLU A 164 10.28 -13.60 -7.00
N ALA A 165 9.78 -13.66 -5.76
CA ALA A 165 8.62 -12.88 -5.36
C ALA A 165 8.88 -11.37 -5.47
N VAL A 166 10.03 -10.88 -5.00
CA VAL A 166 10.43 -9.47 -5.08
C VAL A 166 10.45 -8.97 -6.53
N LYS A 167 11.09 -9.73 -7.42
CA LYS A 167 11.17 -9.38 -8.85
C LYS A 167 9.78 -9.29 -9.49
N ASP A 168 8.95 -10.30 -9.26
CA ASP A 168 7.61 -10.40 -9.86
C ASP A 168 6.64 -9.34 -9.33
N ILE A 169 6.67 -9.04 -8.02
CA ILE A 169 5.82 -8.01 -7.42
C ILE A 169 6.27 -6.61 -7.86
N THR A 170 7.57 -6.37 -7.97
CA THR A 170 8.09 -5.10 -8.49
C THR A 170 7.63 -4.90 -9.94
N ASP A 171 7.72 -5.93 -10.79
CA ASP A 171 7.21 -5.89 -12.16
C ASP A 171 5.68 -5.63 -12.20
N TYR A 172 4.91 -6.28 -11.33
CA TYR A 172 3.49 -6.04 -11.20
C TYR A 172 3.18 -4.58 -10.85
N ILE A 173 3.88 -4.00 -9.87
CA ILE A 173 3.66 -2.61 -9.44
C ILE A 173 4.01 -1.63 -10.57
N VAL A 174 5.20 -1.77 -11.15
CA VAL A 174 5.75 -0.78 -12.09
C VAL A 174 5.08 -0.87 -13.45
N ARG A 175 5.05 -2.07 -14.05
CA ARG A 175 4.64 -2.24 -15.44
C ARG A 175 3.16 -2.50 -15.59
N PHE A 176 2.57 -3.30 -14.69
CA PHE A 176 1.16 -3.64 -14.82
C PHE A 176 0.27 -2.68 -14.05
N TYR A 177 0.42 -2.55 -12.72
CA TYR A 177 -0.49 -1.77 -11.89
C TYR A 177 -0.44 -0.28 -12.22
N ASN A 178 0.74 0.32 -12.24
CA ASN A 178 0.90 1.76 -12.47
C ASN A 178 0.75 2.15 -13.95
N GLU A 179 1.18 1.29 -14.89
CA GLU A 179 1.23 1.66 -16.33
C GLU A 179 0.10 1.05 -17.16
N GLY A 180 -0.41 -0.14 -16.81
CA GLY A 180 -1.34 -0.88 -17.67
C GLY A 180 -2.71 -1.17 -17.07
N ARG A 181 -2.83 -1.23 -15.73
CA ARG A 181 -4.07 -1.64 -15.08
C ARG A 181 -5.13 -0.54 -15.11
N LEU A 182 -6.28 -0.84 -15.68
CA LEU A 182 -7.41 0.09 -15.74
C LEU A 182 -8.11 0.19 -14.37
N HIS A 183 -8.45 1.42 -13.97
CA HIS A 183 -9.15 1.73 -12.73
C HIS A 183 -10.48 2.42 -13.01
N SER A 184 -11.60 1.82 -12.57
CA SER A 184 -12.93 2.39 -12.76
C SER A 184 -13.09 3.76 -12.10
N THR A 185 -12.44 3.98 -10.94
CA THR A 185 -12.44 5.28 -10.23
C THR A 185 -11.65 6.37 -10.95
N LEU A 186 -10.83 6.01 -11.94
CA LEU A 186 -10.03 6.93 -12.75
C LEU A 186 -10.56 7.03 -14.20
N GLY A 187 -11.83 6.66 -14.45
CA GLY A 187 -12.37 6.65 -15.80
C GLY A 187 -11.78 5.55 -16.70
N TYR A 188 -11.42 4.42 -16.13
CA TYR A 188 -10.83 3.28 -16.84
C TYR A 188 -9.49 3.56 -17.51
N VAL A 189 -8.66 4.40 -16.89
CA VAL A 189 -7.26 4.61 -17.30
C VAL A 189 -6.30 4.13 -16.22
N PRO A 190 -5.04 3.80 -16.59
CA PRO A 190 -4.01 3.46 -15.62
C PRO A 190 -3.55 4.68 -14.79
N PRO A 191 -3.01 4.47 -13.57
CA PRO A 191 -2.51 5.53 -12.69
C PRO A 191 -1.54 6.51 -13.37
N ASN A 192 -0.54 6.03 -14.09
CA ASN A 192 0.42 6.88 -14.78
C ASN A 192 -0.22 7.72 -15.89
N GLN A 193 -1.18 7.15 -16.62
CA GLN A 193 -1.90 7.88 -17.66
C GLN A 193 -2.80 8.96 -17.03
N TYR A 194 -3.47 8.64 -15.92
CA TYR A 194 -4.32 9.59 -15.21
C TYR A 194 -3.51 10.81 -14.73
N GLU A 195 -2.32 10.59 -14.15
CA GLU A 195 -1.43 11.71 -13.74
C GLU A 195 -1.00 12.57 -14.95
N ARG A 196 -0.66 11.94 -16.08
CA ARG A 196 -0.28 12.68 -17.31
C ARG A 196 -1.42 13.53 -17.89
N GLN A 197 -2.68 13.13 -17.66
CA GLN A 197 -3.85 13.88 -18.12
C GLN A 197 -4.23 15.03 -17.17
N ALA A 198 -3.79 14.96 -15.91
CA ALA A 198 -4.08 15.95 -14.87
C ALA A 198 -2.95 16.99 -14.69
N ALA A 199 -1.80 16.82 -15.35
CA ALA A 199 -0.66 17.72 -15.30
C ALA A 199 -0.76 18.81 -16.39
#